data_4393ceea6916b79ec0d1cc3d8d49ee39
#
_entry.id   4393ceea6916b79ec0d1cc3d8d49ee39
#
_cell.length_a   1.000
_cell.length_b   1.000
_cell.length_c   1.000
_cell.angle_alpha   90.00
_cell.angle_beta   90.00
_cell.angle_gamma   90.00
#
_symmetry.space_group_name_H-M   'P 1'
#
loop_
_entity.id
_entity.type
_entity.pdbx_description
1 polymer ?
#
loop_
_entity_poly.entity_id
_entity_poly.type
_entity_poly.pdbx_seq_one_letter_code
_entity_poly.pdbx_strand_id
1 'polypeptide(L)'
;MFTHKIMCVTKNSEAWSTQLRDKMLGQGILVDDQIMQQEEVLRFYHKEAGNSNELIVMLILTRKCNCKCVYCYEEQQKAQFDDMIDISRIISSIIDLMKQMSVQNLKVIFYGGEPLLRKDIISRTSQTFHDLLRERYSFSIVTNGTQIEKEDFVLWKELGLKAIKVTLDGNEKSHNSRRPYQNGTGSYHDIVENLADIKDYTHIVLNIVLDYSVEGIQDLITDLRKKGIEPEVSLCVKEPNDYNSEEKATLVLRTAELLASMQVYQSTKIGFDHGIICMGKNTHTFGIDGKGVVYRCNGDFNSVIGTISSDIEKPFSQIKSKCAQCKYLPICFGGCLYKHRCEYNYFDKVVPGLVKIYTRRTV
;
A
#
# COMPACT_ATOMS: atom_id res chain seq x y z
N MET A 1 23.37 0.38 2.30
CA MET A 1 22.37 0.10 1.25
C MET A 1 21.67 -1.18 1.69
N PHE A 2 20.59 -1.06 2.48
CA PHE A 2 19.77 -2.20 2.86
C PHE A 2 18.99 -2.62 1.61
N THR A 3 19.48 -3.64 0.94
CA THR A 3 18.73 -4.24 -0.16
C THR A 3 17.56 -5.00 0.43
N HIS A 4 16.40 -4.86 -0.16
CA HIS A 4 15.09 -5.39 0.15
C HIS A 4 15.04 -6.92 0.33
N LYS A 5 15.84 -7.49 1.23
CA LYS A 5 15.92 -8.93 1.46
C LYS A 5 15.65 -9.23 2.93
N ILE A 6 14.74 -10.15 3.17
CA ILE A 6 14.41 -10.68 4.50
C ILE A 6 15.69 -11.14 5.20
N MET A 7 16.01 -10.56 6.35
CA MET A 7 17.09 -11.05 7.19
C MET A 7 16.68 -12.38 7.83
N CYS A 8 17.23 -13.46 7.35
CA CYS A 8 17.17 -14.77 8.01
C CYS A 8 18.30 -14.84 9.04
N VAL A 9 18.02 -14.48 10.28
CA VAL A 9 18.94 -14.80 11.37
C VAL A 9 18.67 -16.23 11.81
N THR A 10 19.49 -17.18 11.34
CA THR A 10 19.49 -18.52 11.90
C THR A 10 20.46 -18.56 13.08
N LYS A 11 20.05 -19.25 14.18
CA LYS A 11 20.92 -19.45 15.36
C LYS A 11 22.23 -20.18 15.07
N ASN A 12 22.41 -20.72 13.86
CA ASN A 12 23.57 -21.53 13.44
C ASN A 12 24.38 -20.88 12.31
N SER A 13 24.57 -19.55 12.33
CA SER A 13 25.45 -18.88 11.35
C SER A 13 26.92 -19.36 11.39
N GLU A 14 27.30 -20.03 12.45
CA GLU A 14 28.62 -20.67 12.59
C GLU A 14 28.86 -21.85 11.61
N ALA A 15 27.77 -22.43 11.10
CA ALA A 15 27.82 -23.52 10.11
C ALA A 15 27.97 -23.04 8.67
N TRP A 16 28.00 -21.73 8.43
CA TRP A 16 28.10 -21.18 7.07
C TRP A 16 29.56 -21.06 6.62
N SER A 17 29.82 -21.36 5.34
CA SER A 17 31.16 -21.12 4.80
C SER A 17 31.47 -19.62 4.89
N THR A 18 32.73 -19.30 5.15
CA THR A 18 33.26 -17.91 5.22
C THR A 18 32.82 -17.11 3.99
N GLN A 19 32.88 -17.72 2.80
CA GLN A 19 32.53 -17.09 1.54
C GLN A 19 31.02 -16.73 1.45
N LEU A 20 30.14 -17.56 1.99
CA LEU A 20 28.71 -17.28 2.05
C LEU A 20 28.42 -16.17 3.07
N ARG A 21 29.08 -16.21 4.22
CA ARG A 21 28.99 -15.19 5.28
C ARG A 21 29.44 -13.82 4.75
N ASP A 22 30.61 -13.74 4.12
CA ASP A 22 31.11 -12.50 3.54
C ASP A 22 30.21 -11.92 2.44
N LYS A 23 29.66 -12.79 1.60
CA LYS A 23 28.69 -12.40 0.59
C LYS A 23 27.41 -11.84 1.21
N MET A 24 26.94 -12.43 2.30
CA MET A 24 25.72 -11.97 3.00
C MET A 24 25.97 -10.68 3.80
N LEU A 25 27.17 -10.52 4.38
CA LEU A 25 27.60 -9.25 4.99
C LEU A 25 27.67 -8.13 3.94
N GLY A 26 28.34 -8.40 2.80
CA GLY A 26 28.46 -7.43 1.71
C GLY A 26 27.12 -7.05 1.05
N GLN A 27 26.11 -7.90 1.17
CA GLN A 27 24.75 -7.63 0.70
C GLN A 27 23.83 -7.03 1.77
N GLY A 28 24.33 -6.80 2.99
CA GLY A 28 23.51 -6.30 4.11
C GLY A 28 22.45 -7.31 4.59
N ILE A 29 22.60 -8.60 4.27
CA ILE A 29 21.70 -9.68 4.73
C ILE A 29 22.09 -10.16 6.12
N LEU A 30 23.40 -10.15 6.43
CA LEU A 30 23.95 -10.28 7.77
C LEU A 30 24.46 -8.93 8.24
N VAL A 31 24.42 -8.68 9.53
CA VAL A 31 24.99 -7.51 10.20
C VAL A 31 25.84 -8.03 11.34
N ASP A 32 27.01 -7.42 11.55
CA ASP A 32 27.85 -7.75 12.68
C ASP A 32 27.14 -7.38 13.99
N ASP A 33 27.13 -8.27 14.97
CA ASP A 33 26.50 -8.03 16.28
C ASP A 33 27.10 -6.83 17.02
N GLN A 34 28.32 -6.40 16.67
CA GLN A 34 28.97 -5.24 17.26
C GLN A 34 28.51 -3.91 16.64
N ILE A 35 27.83 -3.93 15.49
CA ILE A 35 27.23 -2.73 14.91
C ILE A 35 25.94 -2.44 15.68
N MET A 36 25.82 -1.24 16.23
CA MET A 36 24.61 -0.79 16.93
C MET A 36 23.44 -0.70 15.93
N GLN A 37 22.82 -1.85 15.65
CA GLN A 37 21.72 -2.01 14.67
C GLN A 37 20.60 -1.03 14.89
N GLN A 38 20.36 -0.65 16.15
CA GLN A 38 19.29 0.30 16.51
C GLN A 38 19.55 1.71 15.99
N GLU A 39 20.79 2.21 16.12
CA GLU A 39 21.12 3.53 15.59
C GLU A 39 21.07 3.58 14.07
N GLU A 40 21.48 2.51 13.40
CA GLU A 40 21.37 2.43 11.94
C GLU A 40 19.92 2.37 11.47
N VAL A 41 19.06 1.60 12.16
CA VAL A 41 17.62 1.56 11.87
C VAL A 41 16.99 2.92 12.11
N LEU A 42 17.34 3.60 13.18
CA LEU A 42 16.85 4.95 13.45
C LEU A 42 17.36 5.95 12.40
N ARG A 43 18.64 5.90 12.01
CA ARG A 43 19.18 6.73 10.90
C ARG A 43 18.46 6.44 9.59
N PHE A 44 18.25 5.16 9.27
CA PHE A 44 17.49 4.77 8.09
C PHE A 44 16.06 5.31 8.15
N TYR A 45 15.38 5.13 9.28
CA TYR A 45 14.03 5.66 9.49
C TYR A 45 13.97 7.18 9.30
N HIS A 46 14.90 7.91 9.92
CA HIS A 46 14.98 9.37 9.78
C HIS A 46 15.24 9.79 8.34
N LYS A 47 16.12 9.09 7.65
CA LYS A 47 16.44 9.36 6.25
C LYS A 47 15.23 9.11 5.35
N GLU A 48 14.61 7.95 5.45
CA GLU A 48 13.50 7.56 4.57
C GLU A 48 12.19 8.31 4.91
N ALA A 49 11.97 8.66 6.18
CA ALA A 49 10.79 9.40 6.59
C ALA A 49 10.88 10.91 6.31
N GLY A 50 12.10 11.46 6.25
CA GLY A 50 12.32 12.90 6.19
C GLY A 50 13.15 13.41 5.00
N ASN A 51 13.69 12.54 4.14
CA ASN A 51 14.63 12.95 3.10
C ASN A 51 14.34 12.28 1.76
N SER A 52 13.10 12.34 1.31
CA SER A 52 12.69 11.87 -0.01
C SER A 52 12.76 13.02 -1.02
N ASN A 53 13.29 12.77 -2.22
CA ASN A 53 13.18 13.70 -3.36
C ASN A 53 11.83 13.57 -4.08
N GLU A 54 10.85 12.92 -3.45
CA GLU A 54 9.53 12.67 -4.01
C GLU A 54 8.44 13.09 -3.03
N LEU A 55 7.49 13.86 -3.51
CA LEU A 55 6.23 14.11 -2.84
C LEU A 55 5.21 13.04 -3.26
N ILE A 56 4.58 12.39 -2.31
CA ILE A 56 3.50 11.43 -2.56
C ILE A 56 2.19 12.03 -2.09
N VAL A 57 1.26 12.20 -3.00
CA VAL A 57 -0.07 12.73 -2.70
C VAL A 57 -1.12 11.66 -2.96
N MET A 58 -1.86 11.27 -1.91
CA MET A 58 -3.08 10.49 -2.07
C MET A 58 -4.25 11.45 -2.24
N LEU A 59 -4.70 11.60 -3.50
CA LEU A 59 -5.75 12.55 -3.86
C LEU A 59 -7.12 11.86 -3.79
N ILE A 60 -7.94 12.27 -2.84
CA ILE A 60 -9.28 11.74 -2.60
C ILE A 60 -10.27 12.49 -3.45
N LEU A 61 -10.71 11.86 -4.55
CA LEU A 61 -11.53 12.52 -5.58
C LEU A 61 -13.01 12.61 -5.20
N THR A 62 -13.51 11.61 -4.49
CA THR A 62 -14.93 11.52 -4.11
C THR A 62 -15.08 10.56 -2.94
N ARG A 63 -16.16 10.70 -2.19
CA ARG A 63 -16.60 9.71 -1.19
C ARG A 63 -17.76 8.84 -1.71
N LYS A 64 -18.26 9.13 -2.91
CA LYS A 64 -19.24 8.28 -3.56
C LYS A 64 -18.58 7.00 -4.04
N CYS A 65 -19.32 5.91 -3.96
CA CYS A 65 -18.92 4.60 -4.46
C CYS A 65 -20.13 3.90 -5.04
N ASN A 66 -19.96 3.18 -6.12
CA ASN A 66 -21.00 2.36 -6.74
C ASN A 66 -21.10 0.95 -6.13
N CYS A 67 -20.17 0.58 -5.21
CA CYS A 67 -20.23 -0.64 -4.42
C CYS A 67 -20.65 -0.37 -2.97
N LYS A 68 -21.22 -1.43 -2.33
CA LYS A 68 -21.62 -1.44 -0.91
C LYS A 68 -20.88 -2.54 -0.17
N CYS A 69 -19.56 -2.34 0.03
CA CYS A 69 -18.72 -3.33 0.70
C CYS A 69 -19.07 -3.44 2.18
N VAL A 70 -19.27 -4.66 2.68
CA VAL A 70 -19.69 -4.94 4.08
C VAL A 70 -18.70 -4.47 5.15
N TYR A 71 -17.46 -4.22 4.78
CA TYR A 71 -16.37 -3.78 5.67
C TYR A 71 -15.83 -2.39 5.33
N CYS A 72 -16.56 -1.58 4.55
CA CYS A 72 -16.09 -0.27 4.11
C CYS A 72 -15.92 0.68 5.30
N TYR A 73 -14.69 1.08 5.58
CA TYR A 73 -14.40 2.03 6.65
C TYR A 73 -14.78 3.48 6.30
N GLU A 74 -14.93 3.78 5.01
CA GLU A 74 -15.35 5.10 4.55
C GLU A 74 -16.85 5.35 4.71
N GLU A 75 -17.67 4.28 4.78
CA GLU A 75 -19.13 4.38 4.91
C GLU A 75 -19.55 5.18 6.14
N GLN A 76 -18.84 4.98 7.25
CA GLN A 76 -19.08 5.66 8.52
C GLN A 76 -18.68 7.16 8.51
N GLN A 77 -17.97 7.59 7.45
CA GLN A 77 -17.39 8.93 7.35
C GLN A 77 -17.94 9.77 6.18
N LYS A 78 -18.99 9.26 5.49
CA LYS A 78 -19.57 9.88 4.28
C LYS A 78 -20.27 11.22 4.50
N ALA A 79 -20.70 11.52 5.71
CA ALA A 79 -21.67 12.58 6.01
C ALA A 79 -21.19 14.03 5.77
N GLN A 80 -19.93 14.27 5.41
CA GLN A 80 -19.35 15.63 5.36
C GLN A 80 -18.63 15.98 4.04
N PHE A 81 -18.73 15.15 3.00
CA PHE A 81 -17.98 15.35 1.78
C PHE A 81 -18.82 15.94 0.66
N ASP A 82 -18.41 17.09 0.17
CA ASP A 82 -18.93 17.73 -1.04
C ASP A 82 -18.03 17.33 -2.22
N ASP A 83 -18.65 16.88 -3.33
CA ASP A 83 -17.93 16.45 -4.54
C ASP A 83 -17.37 17.61 -5.38
N MET A 84 -17.49 18.84 -4.91
CA MET A 84 -16.90 19.99 -5.59
C MET A 84 -15.38 19.98 -5.43
N ILE A 85 -14.69 19.82 -6.55
CA ILE A 85 -13.22 19.82 -6.61
C ILE A 85 -12.76 21.03 -7.42
N ASP A 86 -12.05 21.93 -6.78
CA ASP A 86 -11.23 22.93 -7.47
C ASP A 86 -9.87 22.32 -7.81
N ILE A 87 -9.84 21.56 -8.91
CA ILE A 87 -8.63 20.84 -9.30
C ILE A 87 -7.48 21.77 -9.66
N SER A 88 -7.75 22.94 -10.19
CA SER A 88 -6.72 23.92 -10.56
C SER A 88 -6.02 24.45 -9.32
N ARG A 89 -6.78 24.76 -8.27
CA ARG A 89 -6.23 25.15 -6.96
C ARG A 89 -5.42 24.03 -6.32
N ILE A 90 -5.92 22.79 -6.38
CA ILE A 90 -5.21 21.62 -5.82
C ILE A 90 -3.87 21.43 -6.55
N ILE A 91 -3.85 21.46 -7.88
CA ILE A 91 -2.63 21.32 -8.67
C ILE A 91 -1.61 22.40 -8.32
N SER A 92 -2.02 23.68 -8.33
CA SER A 92 -1.10 24.78 -8.00
C SER A 92 -0.52 24.64 -6.60
N SER A 93 -1.35 24.26 -5.62
CA SER A 93 -0.90 24.07 -4.24
C SER A 93 0.04 22.87 -4.06
N ILE A 94 -0.15 21.78 -4.82
CA ILE A 94 0.78 20.65 -4.83
C ILE A 94 2.13 21.09 -5.40
N ILE A 95 2.14 21.85 -6.48
CA ILE A 95 3.39 22.39 -7.05
C ILE A 95 4.10 23.33 -6.07
N ASP A 96 3.37 24.16 -5.36
CA ASP A 96 3.97 25.06 -4.35
C ASP A 96 4.49 24.25 -3.14
N LEU A 97 3.79 23.21 -2.72
CA LEU A 97 4.27 22.29 -1.69
C LEU A 97 5.57 21.58 -2.12
N MET A 98 5.68 21.14 -3.39
CA MET A 98 6.92 20.57 -3.93
C MET A 98 8.09 21.57 -3.83
N LYS A 99 7.86 22.86 -4.16
CA LYS A 99 8.87 23.91 -4.03
C LYS A 99 9.26 24.12 -2.57
N GLN A 100 8.28 24.27 -1.68
CA GLN A 100 8.49 24.46 -0.23
C GLN A 100 9.33 23.31 0.37
N MET A 101 9.04 22.07 -0.05
CA MET A 101 9.75 20.88 0.42
C MET A 101 11.06 20.59 -0.34
N SER A 102 11.38 21.38 -1.36
CA SER A 102 12.55 21.20 -2.22
C SER A 102 12.63 19.81 -2.88
N VAL A 103 11.48 19.24 -3.24
CA VAL A 103 11.37 17.95 -3.93
C VAL A 103 11.12 18.13 -5.42
N GLN A 104 11.61 17.19 -6.23
CA GLN A 104 11.54 17.29 -7.70
C GLN A 104 10.52 16.33 -8.30
N ASN A 105 10.24 15.21 -7.65
CA ASN A 105 9.37 14.17 -8.16
C ASN A 105 8.01 14.20 -7.47
N LEU A 106 6.97 13.90 -8.24
CA LEU A 106 5.59 13.80 -7.75
C LEU A 106 5.00 12.43 -8.09
N LYS A 107 4.49 11.76 -7.07
CA LYS A 107 3.65 10.57 -7.22
C LYS A 107 2.24 10.87 -6.71
N VAL A 108 1.24 10.75 -7.58
CA VAL A 108 -0.16 10.88 -7.20
C VAL A 108 -0.79 9.49 -7.09
N ILE A 109 -1.54 9.25 -6.03
CA ILE A 109 -2.36 8.06 -5.88
C ILE A 109 -3.81 8.52 -5.87
N PHE A 110 -4.53 8.27 -6.95
CA PHE A 110 -5.96 8.56 -7.00
C PHE A 110 -6.74 7.59 -6.13
N TYR A 111 -7.55 8.13 -5.24
CA TYR A 111 -8.22 7.41 -4.17
C TYR A 111 -9.61 7.99 -3.87
N GLY A 112 -10.36 7.34 -2.97
CA GLY A 112 -11.67 7.79 -2.50
C GLY A 112 -12.64 6.62 -2.33
N GLY A 113 -13.93 6.89 -2.35
CA GLY A 113 -14.95 5.85 -2.42
C GLY A 113 -14.74 4.99 -3.68
N GLU A 114 -14.93 5.60 -4.87
CA GLU A 114 -14.49 5.02 -6.14
C GLU A 114 -13.95 6.13 -7.06
N PRO A 115 -12.64 6.24 -7.23
CA PRO A 115 -12.04 7.32 -8.02
C PRO A 115 -12.41 7.27 -9.50
N LEU A 116 -12.71 6.10 -10.08
CA LEU A 116 -13.09 5.98 -11.48
C LEU A 116 -14.49 6.55 -11.79
N LEU A 117 -15.27 6.96 -10.78
CA LEU A 117 -16.44 7.81 -10.98
C LEU A 117 -16.07 9.25 -11.39
N ARG A 118 -14.80 9.59 -11.30
CA ARG A 118 -14.24 10.91 -11.63
C ARG A 118 -13.06 10.80 -12.59
N LYS A 119 -13.20 9.99 -13.64
CA LYS A 119 -12.19 9.81 -14.72
C LYS A 119 -11.81 11.13 -15.38
N ASP A 120 -12.77 12.04 -15.50
CA ASP A 120 -12.57 13.40 -15.98
C ASP A 120 -11.49 14.14 -15.19
N ILE A 121 -11.56 14.05 -13.87
CA ILE A 121 -10.58 14.68 -12.97
C ILE A 121 -9.22 13.97 -13.04
N ILE A 122 -9.21 12.62 -13.09
CA ILE A 122 -7.98 11.85 -13.23
C ILE A 122 -7.24 12.28 -14.51
N SER A 123 -7.93 12.30 -15.65
CA SER A 123 -7.34 12.66 -16.94
C SER A 123 -6.81 14.08 -16.95
N ARG A 124 -7.60 15.07 -16.51
CA ARG A 124 -7.18 16.47 -16.46
C ARG A 124 -5.99 16.70 -15.52
N THR A 125 -6.03 16.09 -14.34
CA THR A 125 -4.95 16.21 -13.36
C THR A 125 -3.66 15.58 -13.88
N SER A 126 -3.76 14.37 -14.44
CA SER A 126 -2.60 13.64 -14.96
C SER A 126 -2.00 14.34 -16.17
N GLN A 127 -2.84 14.89 -17.08
CA GLN A 127 -2.36 15.68 -18.21
C GLN A 127 -1.59 16.91 -17.74
N THR A 128 -2.15 17.66 -16.79
CA THR A 128 -1.52 18.89 -16.29
C THR A 128 -0.18 18.60 -15.61
N PHE A 129 -0.12 17.60 -14.73
CA PHE A 129 1.15 17.23 -14.07
C PHE A 129 2.16 16.64 -15.05
N HIS A 130 1.71 15.85 -16.02
CA HIS A 130 2.59 15.32 -17.07
C HIS A 130 3.21 16.47 -17.88
N ASP A 131 2.42 17.47 -18.27
CA ASP A 131 2.92 18.63 -19.03
C ASP A 131 3.92 19.47 -18.23
N LEU A 132 3.71 19.62 -16.92
CA LEU A 132 4.58 20.41 -16.04
C LEU A 132 5.86 19.67 -15.61
N LEU A 133 5.79 18.37 -15.38
CA LEU A 133 6.83 17.61 -14.69
C LEU A 133 7.47 16.52 -15.56
N ARG A 134 6.81 16.09 -16.64
CA ARG A 134 7.27 15.02 -17.55
C ARG A 134 7.63 13.75 -16.79
N GLU A 135 8.82 13.22 -16.95
CA GLU A 135 9.30 11.97 -16.31
C GLU A 135 9.36 12.03 -14.77
N ARG A 136 9.25 13.23 -14.20
CA ARG A 136 9.21 13.44 -12.76
C ARG A 136 7.82 13.27 -12.16
N TYR A 137 6.82 12.98 -12.99
CA TYR A 137 5.46 12.68 -12.58
C TYR A 137 5.13 11.22 -12.81
N SER A 138 4.44 10.62 -11.86
CA SER A 138 3.82 9.31 -12.01
C SER A 138 2.55 9.22 -11.19
N PHE A 139 1.67 8.31 -11.55
CA PHE A 139 0.49 8.07 -10.73
C PHE A 139 0.07 6.59 -10.70
N SER A 140 -0.78 6.29 -9.73
CA SER A 140 -1.47 5.01 -9.59
C SER A 140 -2.89 5.24 -9.12
N ILE A 141 -3.74 4.22 -9.26
CA ILE A 141 -5.17 4.30 -8.92
C ILE A 141 -5.50 3.16 -7.97
N VAL A 142 -6.23 3.46 -6.90
CA VAL A 142 -6.83 2.45 -6.01
C VAL A 142 -8.32 2.43 -6.25
N THR A 143 -8.83 1.34 -6.81
CA THR A 143 -10.21 1.25 -7.34
C THR A 143 -10.87 -0.07 -6.97
N ASN A 144 -12.19 -0.12 -7.02
CA ASN A 144 -12.94 -1.36 -6.98
C ASN A 144 -12.92 -2.12 -8.33
N GLY A 145 -12.48 -1.48 -9.41
CA GLY A 145 -12.29 -2.08 -10.72
C GLY A 145 -13.54 -2.18 -11.61
N THR A 146 -14.71 -1.76 -11.12
CA THR A 146 -15.97 -1.92 -11.87
C THR A 146 -16.19 -0.90 -13.00
N GLN A 147 -15.45 0.22 -12.95
CA GLN A 147 -15.59 1.34 -13.91
C GLN A 147 -14.37 1.50 -14.81
N ILE A 148 -13.59 0.44 -14.98
CA ILE A 148 -12.45 0.41 -15.89
C ILE A 148 -12.96 0.47 -17.34
N GLU A 149 -12.39 1.34 -18.14
CA GLU A 149 -12.55 1.45 -19.59
C GLU A 149 -11.17 1.46 -20.22
N LYS A 150 -10.96 0.62 -21.22
CA LYS A 150 -9.64 0.39 -21.85
C LYS A 150 -9.05 1.68 -22.41
N GLU A 151 -9.88 2.51 -23.02
CA GLU A 151 -9.49 3.76 -23.67
C GLU A 151 -8.83 4.73 -22.69
N ASP A 152 -9.34 4.81 -21.44
CA ASP A 152 -8.74 5.61 -20.37
C ASP A 152 -7.33 5.11 -20.06
N PHE A 153 -7.13 3.79 -19.97
CA PHE A 153 -5.84 3.21 -19.62
C PHE A 153 -4.79 3.33 -20.73
N VAL A 154 -5.22 3.32 -22.00
CA VAL A 154 -4.34 3.64 -23.13
C VAL A 154 -3.80 5.06 -22.99
N LEU A 155 -4.67 6.04 -22.75
CA LEU A 155 -4.28 7.43 -22.54
C LEU A 155 -3.41 7.59 -21.28
N TRP A 156 -3.83 7.02 -20.16
CA TRP A 156 -3.15 7.20 -18.87
C TRP A 156 -1.76 6.57 -18.82
N LYS A 157 -1.51 5.51 -19.57
CA LYS A 157 -0.17 4.94 -19.74
C LYS A 157 0.83 5.99 -20.23
N GLU A 158 0.45 6.76 -21.25
CA GLU A 158 1.27 7.85 -21.80
C GLU A 158 1.43 9.02 -20.81
N LEU A 159 0.45 9.21 -19.94
CA LEU A 159 0.45 10.28 -18.92
C LEU A 159 1.19 9.89 -17.63
N GLY A 160 1.76 8.69 -17.56
CA GLY A 160 2.58 8.26 -16.41
C GLY A 160 1.90 7.31 -15.42
N LEU A 161 0.80 6.64 -15.82
CA LEU A 161 0.21 5.56 -15.02
C LEU A 161 1.23 4.42 -14.84
N LYS A 162 1.47 4.03 -13.58
CA LYS A 162 2.39 2.92 -13.25
C LYS A 162 1.66 1.66 -12.83
N ALA A 163 0.62 1.79 -12.02
CA ALA A 163 -0.10 0.64 -11.50
C ALA A 163 -1.54 0.97 -11.14
N ILE A 164 -2.39 -0.05 -11.16
CA ILE A 164 -3.66 -0.01 -10.47
C ILE A 164 -3.68 -1.01 -9.32
N LYS A 165 -4.36 -0.64 -8.23
CA LYS A 165 -4.61 -1.53 -7.11
C LYS A 165 -6.10 -1.83 -7.06
N VAL A 166 -6.47 -3.06 -7.40
CA VAL A 166 -7.88 -3.50 -7.46
C VAL A 166 -8.17 -4.48 -6.34
N THR A 167 -9.33 -4.34 -5.69
CA THR A 167 -9.72 -5.24 -4.60
C THR A 167 -10.63 -6.35 -5.09
N LEU A 168 -10.17 -7.60 -4.97
CA LEU A 168 -10.93 -8.83 -5.18
C LEU A 168 -10.77 -9.78 -3.99
N ASP A 169 -11.86 -10.20 -3.36
CA ASP A 169 -11.86 -10.93 -2.09
C ASP A 169 -12.23 -12.41 -2.26
N GLY A 170 -11.40 -13.16 -2.95
CA GLY A 170 -11.62 -14.57 -3.24
C GLY A 170 -12.43 -14.81 -4.52
N ASN A 171 -13.07 -16.00 -4.64
CA ASN A 171 -13.88 -16.35 -5.80
C ASN A 171 -15.16 -15.52 -5.90
N GLU A 172 -15.92 -15.69 -6.98
CA GLU A 172 -17.13 -14.94 -7.27
C GLU A 172 -18.11 -14.91 -6.08
N LYS A 173 -18.39 -16.07 -5.46
CA LYS A 173 -19.31 -16.18 -4.32
C LYS A 173 -18.82 -15.34 -3.14
N SER A 174 -17.56 -15.50 -2.77
CA SER A 174 -16.94 -14.78 -1.64
C SER A 174 -16.88 -13.29 -1.91
N HIS A 175 -16.45 -12.90 -3.11
CA HIS A 175 -16.35 -11.50 -3.49
C HIS A 175 -17.73 -10.83 -3.52
N ASN A 176 -18.71 -11.41 -4.22
CA ASN A 176 -20.03 -10.81 -4.40
C ASN A 176 -20.80 -10.67 -3.08
N SER A 177 -20.59 -11.59 -2.13
CA SER A 177 -21.17 -11.45 -0.78
C SER A 177 -20.58 -10.30 0.03
N ARG A 178 -19.36 -9.88 -0.28
CA ARG A 178 -18.60 -8.87 0.48
C ARG A 178 -18.59 -7.51 -0.19
N ARG A 179 -18.63 -7.48 -1.52
CA ARG A 179 -18.47 -6.27 -2.33
C ARG A 179 -19.51 -6.16 -3.44
N PRO A 180 -20.81 -6.28 -3.11
CA PRO A 180 -21.85 -6.09 -4.10
C PRO A 180 -21.90 -4.64 -4.59
N TYR A 181 -22.50 -4.44 -5.75
CA TYR A 181 -22.98 -3.12 -6.17
C TYR A 181 -24.00 -2.54 -5.18
N GLN A 182 -24.28 -1.23 -5.28
CA GLN A 182 -25.30 -0.56 -4.44
C GLN A 182 -26.69 -1.21 -4.59
N ASN A 183 -27.03 -1.74 -5.77
CA ASN A 183 -28.28 -2.45 -6.05
C ASN A 183 -28.29 -3.92 -5.56
N GLY A 184 -27.19 -4.40 -4.97
CA GLY A 184 -27.06 -5.77 -4.45
C GLY A 184 -26.60 -6.81 -5.47
N THR A 185 -26.40 -6.47 -6.74
CA THR A 185 -25.85 -7.40 -7.74
C THR A 185 -24.35 -7.64 -7.53
N GLY A 186 -23.83 -8.77 -8.01
CA GLY A 186 -22.42 -9.11 -7.91
C GLY A 186 -21.54 -8.26 -8.84
N SER A 187 -20.33 -7.93 -8.41
CA SER A 187 -19.37 -7.13 -9.16
C SER A 187 -18.17 -7.92 -9.69
N TYR A 188 -18.02 -9.19 -9.29
CA TYR A 188 -16.85 -10.01 -9.59
C TYR A 188 -16.56 -10.17 -11.08
N HIS A 189 -17.58 -10.55 -11.83
CA HIS A 189 -17.44 -10.83 -13.26
C HIS A 189 -16.98 -9.61 -14.03
N ASP A 190 -17.63 -8.46 -13.81
CA ASP A 190 -17.28 -7.20 -14.46
C ASP A 190 -15.83 -6.81 -14.17
N ILE A 191 -15.38 -6.97 -12.91
CA ILE A 191 -14.00 -6.63 -12.53
C ILE A 191 -13.00 -7.53 -13.24
N VAL A 192 -13.24 -8.85 -13.31
CA VAL A 192 -12.32 -9.80 -13.95
C VAL A 192 -12.20 -9.54 -15.45
N GLU A 193 -13.32 -9.26 -16.14
CA GLU A 193 -13.32 -8.90 -17.56
C GLU A 193 -12.57 -7.56 -17.78
N ASN A 194 -12.90 -6.55 -17.00
CA ASN A 194 -12.25 -5.25 -17.07
C ASN A 194 -10.72 -5.33 -16.88
N LEU A 195 -10.26 -6.17 -15.96
CA LEU A 195 -8.82 -6.39 -15.75
C LEU A 195 -8.15 -7.07 -16.95
N ALA A 196 -8.85 -7.99 -17.62
CA ALA A 196 -8.35 -8.63 -18.83
C ALA A 196 -8.11 -7.63 -19.96
N ASP A 197 -8.98 -6.61 -20.08
CA ASP A 197 -8.89 -5.58 -21.12
C ASP A 197 -7.71 -4.62 -20.93
N ILE A 198 -7.22 -4.47 -19.70
CA ILE A 198 -6.16 -3.48 -19.39
C ILE A 198 -4.82 -4.08 -18.98
N LYS A 199 -4.69 -5.40 -18.92
CA LYS A 199 -3.47 -6.09 -18.43
C LYS A 199 -2.17 -5.68 -19.14
N ASP A 200 -2.25 -5.25 -20.38
CA ASP A 200 -1.10 -4.86 -21.20
C ASP A 200 -0.76 -3.35 -21.08
N TYR A 201 -1.58 -2.60 -20.37
CA TYR A 201 -1.45 -1.14 -20.25
C TYR A 201 -0.96 -0.66 -18.90
N THR A 202 -1.10 -1.48 -17.86
CA THR A 202 -0.69 -1.11 -16.51
C THR A 202 -0.31 -2.33 -15.68
N HIS A 203 0.49 -2.10 -14.64
CA HIS A 203 0.76 -3.13 -13.64
C HIS A 203 -0.46 -3.31 -12.72
N ILE A 204 -0.91 -4.56 -12.54
CA ILE A 204 -2.07 -4.91 -11.74
C ILE A 204 -1.62 -5.42 -10.37
N VAL A 205 -1.97 -4.69 -9.32
CA VAL A 205 -1.81 -5.12 -7.93
C VAL A 205 -3.17 -5.54 -7.40
N LEU A 206 -3.32 -6.81 -7.14
CA LEU A 206 -4.53 -7.37 -6.54
C LEU A 206 -4.52 -7.17 -5.03
N ASN A 207 -5.47 -6.43 -4.49
CA ASN A 207 -5.66 -6.29 -3.06
C ASN A 207 -6.68 -7.32 -2.57
N ILE A 208 -6.28 -8.17 -1.64
CA ILE A 208 -7.18 -9.14 -1.00
C ILE A 208 -7.38 -8.72 0.45
N VAL A 209 -8.64 -8.47 0.83
CA VAL A 209 -8.98 -8.15 2.21
C VAL A 209 -9.34 -9.44 2.95
N LEU A 210 -8.46 -9.87 3.83
CA LEU A 210 -8.65 -11.03 4.68
C LEU A 210 -9.46 -10.67 5.92
N ASP A 211 -10.50 -11.44 6.23
CA ASP A 211 -11.22 -11.31 7.51
C ASP A 211 -11.03 -12.55 8.40
N TYR A 212 -11.46 -13.74 7.97
CA TYR A 212 -11.32 -14.96 8.79
C TYR A 212 -10.96 -16.20 7.97
N SER A 213 -10.92 -16.09 6.63
CA SER A 213 -10.69 -17.24 5.78
C SER A 213 -9.79 -16.92 4.58
N VAL A 214 -9.25 -17.99 3.99
CA VAL A 214 -8.52 -17.98 2.72
C VAL A 214 -9.34 -18.59 1.59
N GLU A 215 -10.64 -18.82 1.84
CA GLU A 215 -11.53 -19.49 0.90
C GLU A 215 -11.68 -18.69 -0.39
N GLY A 216 -11.62 -19.39 -1.52
CA GLY A 216 -11.81 -18.81 -2.84
C GLY A 216 -10.60 -18.04 -3.40
N ILE A 217 -9.48 -17.90 -2.66
CA ILE A 217 -8.29 -17.21 -3.18
C ILE A 217 -7.65 -18.04 -4.31
N GLN A 218 -7.62 -19.36 -4.18
CA GLN A 218 -7.09 -20.24 -5.23
C GLN A 218 -7.92 -20.15 -6.52
N ASP A 219 -9.24 -20.14 -6.39
CA ASP A 219 -10.13 -20.00 -7.54
C ASP A 219 -9.94 -18.65 -8.22
N LEU A 220 -9.88 -17.57 -7.44
CA LEU A 220 -9.61 -16.22 -7.95
C LEU A 220 -8.32 -16.16 -8.77
N ILE A 221 -7.21 -16.66 -8.24
CA ILE A 221 -5.93 -16.67 -8.97
C ILE A 221 -6.02 -17.50 -10.24
N THR A 222 -6.72 -18.64 -10.18
CA THR A 222 -6.94 -19.50 -11.33
C THR A 222 -7.77 -18.80 -12.42
N ASP A 223 -8.82 -18.09 -12.03
CA ASP A 223 -9.67 -17.35 -12.98
C ASP A 223 -8.93 -16.20 -13.63
N LEU A 224 -8.12 -15.45 -12.87
CA LEU A 224 -7.28 -14.40 -13.43
C LEU A 224 -6.25 -14.95 -14.41
N ARG A 225 -5.61 -16.09 -14.11
CA ARG A 225 -4.66 -16.76 -15.00
C ARG A 225 -5.30 -17.27 -16.30
N LYS A 226 -6.54 -17.76 -16.25
CA LYS A 226 -7.31 -18.11 -17.46
C LYS A 226 -7.51 -16.91 -18.40
N LYS A 227 -7.54 -15.69 -17.84
CA LYS A 227 -7.59 -14.42 -18.59
C LYS A 227 -6.21 -13.89 -18.99
N GLY A 228 -5.14 -14.62 -18.68
CA GLY A 228 -3.76 -14.20 -18.96
C GLY A 228 -3.26 -13.11 -18.03
N ILE A 229 -3.84 -12.99 -16.82
CA ILE A 229 -3.43 -12.03 -15.79
C ILE A 229 -2.61 -12.78 -14.76
N GLU A 230 -1.35 -12.35 -14.55
CA GLU A 230 -0.50 -12.80 -13.44
C GLU A 230 -0.40 -11.66 -12.43
N PRO A 231 -1.21 -11.66 -11.36
CA PRO A 231 -1.30 -10.52 -10.47
C PRO A 231 -0.16 -10.51 -9.45
N GLU A 232 0.28 -9.30 -9.09
CA GLU A 232 0.95 -9.07 -7.82
C GLU A 232 -0.09 -9.00 -6.71
N VAL A 233 0.06 -9.76 -5.62
CA VAL A 233 -0.92 -9.79 -4.54
C VAL A 233 -0.47 -8.97 -3.34
N SER A 234 -1.32 -8.04 -2.92
CA SER A 234 -1.21 -7.29 -1.67
C SER A 234 -2.29 -7.75 -0.69
N LEU A 235 -1.90 -8.14 0.51
CA LEU A 235 -2.84 -8.57 1.53
C LEU A 235 -3.17 -7.41 2.49
N CYS A 236 -4.46 -7.24 2.77
CA CYS A 236 -4.95 -6.36 3.82
C CYS A 236 -5.76 -7.19 4.81
N VAL A 237 -5.42 -7.16 6.08
CA VAL A 237 -6.20 -7.88 7.09
C VAL A 237 -7.23 -6.94 7.69
N LYS A 238 -8.52 -7.28 7.56
CA LYS A 238 -9.57 -6.62 8.32
C LYS A 238 -9.39 -6.96 9.79
N GLU A 239 -9.34 -5.95 10.62
CA GLU A 239 -9.21 -6.13 12.04
C GLU A 239 -10.58 -5.94 12.70
N PRO A 240 -11.13 -6.99 13.33
CA PRO A 240 -12.33 -6.87 14.15
C PRO A 240 -12.08 -6.03 15.39
N ASN A 241 -13.15 -5.61 16.07
CA ASN A 241 -13.06 -4.85 17.32
C ASN A 241 -12.33 -5.63 18.44
N ASP A 242 -12.40 -6.95 18.40
CA ASP A 242 -11.75 -7.92 19.29
C ASP A 242 -10.42 -8.44 18.71
N TYR A 243 -9.60 -7.57 18.22
CA TYR A 243 -8.34 -7.90 17.57
C TYR A 243 -7.49 -8.95 18.31
N ASN A 244 -7.22 -10.06 17.62
CA ASN A 244 -6.34 -11.12 18.07
C ASN A 244 -5.10 -11.22 17.14
N SER A 245 -3.92 -10.90 17.69
CA SER A 245 -2.66 -10.89 16.94
C SER A 245 -2.25 -12.29 16.44
N GLU A 246 -2.62 -13.35 17.16
CA GLU A 246 -2.30 -14.73 16.77
C GLU A 246 -3.18 -15.22 15.62
N GLU A 247 -4.47 -14.94 15.67
CA GLU A 247 -5.40 -15.26 14.58
C GLU A 247 -5.01 -14.53 13.30
N LYS A 248 -4.71 -13.23 13.41
CA LYS A 248 -4.20 -12.44 12.29
C LYS A 248 -2.93 -13.05 11.70
N ALA A 249 -1.94 -13.39 12.53
CA ALA A 249 -0.71 -14.01 12.08
C ALA A 249 -0.95 -15.35 11.39
N THR A 250 -1.84 -16.18 11.95
CA THR A 250 -2.19 -17.48 11.39
C THR A 250 -2.86 -17.33 10.02
N LEU A 251 -3.81 -16.41 9.88
CA LEU A 251 -4.50 -16.13 8.62
C LEU A 251 -3.53 -15.68 7.53
N VAL A 252 -2.64 -14.75 7.88
CA VAL A 252 -1.60 -14.24 6.98
C VAL A 252 -0.66 -15.35 6.52
N LEU A 253 -0.19 -16.20 7.44
CA LEU A 253 0.71 -17.31 7.10
C LEU A 253 0.05 -18.35 6.20
N ARG A 254 -1.19 -18.74 6.48
CA ARG A 254 -1.96 -19.66 5.61
C ARG A 254 -2.12 -19.07 4.20
N THR A 255 -2.42 -17.79 4.11
CA THR A 255 -2.54 -17.12 2.80
C THR A 255 -1.21 -17.08 2.08
N ALA A 256 -0.12 -16.74 2.77
CA ALA A 256 1.22 -16.73 2.20
C ALA A 256 1.67 -18.12 1.72
N GLU A 257 1.38 -19.19 2.46
CA GLU A 257 1.64 -20.56 2.04
C GLU A 257 0.87 -20.94 0.77
N LEU A 258 -0.43 -20.59 0.70
CA LEU A 258 -1.25 -20.81 -0.47
C LEU A 258 -0.70 -20.08 -1.69
N LEU A 259 -0.47 -18.78 -1.60
CA LEU A 259 0.10 -17.97 -2.69
C LEU A 259 1.48 -18.49 -3.10
N ALA A 260 2.28 -18.89 -2.11
CA ALA A 260 3.56 -19.50 -2.34
C ALA A 260 3.45 -20.81 -3.13
N SER A 261 2.54 -21.71 -2.79
CA SER A 261 2.31 -22.96 -3.52
C SER A 261 1.85 -22.74 -4.95
N MET A 262 1.14 -21.66 -5.19
CA MET A 262 0.67 -21.23 -6.52
C MET A 262 1.71 -20.42 -7.31
N GLN A 263 2.89 -20.17 -6.76
CA GLN A 263 3.94 -19.33 -7.35
C GLN A 263 3.47 -17.89 -7.64
N VAL A 264 2.54 -17.37 -6.85
CA VAL A 264 2.08 -15.98 -6.94
C VAL A 264 3.04 -15.08 -6.19
N TYR A 265 3.45 -13.98 -6.84
CA TYR A 265 4.23 -12.95 -6.16
C TYR A 265 3.33 -12.16 -5.20
N GLN A 266 3.75 -12.12 -3.96
CA GLN A 266 3.09 -11.33 -2.93
C GLN A 266 3.93 -10.07 -2.66
N SER A 267 3.36 -8.90 -2.93
CA SER A 267 3.93 -7.66 -2.39
C SER A 267 3.60 -7.59 -0.91
N THR A 268 4.64 -7.69 -0.11
CA THR A 268 4.50 -7.91 1.32
C THR A 268 4.20 -6.63 2.06
N LYS A 269 2.96 -6.14 2.06
CA LYS A 269 2.51 -5.18 3.09
C LYS A 269 2.35 -5.77 4.49
N ILE A 270 2.82 -6.98 4.71
CA ILE A 270 2.80 -7.66 6.01
C ILE A 270 4.07 -7.29 6.81
N GLY A 271 4.36 -6.00 6.91
CA GLY A 271 5.50 -5.53 7.70
C GLY A 271 6.88 -5.70 7.06
N PHE A 272 6.94 -6.17 5.81
CA PHE A 272 8.19 -6.29 5.04
C PHE A 272 8.21 -5.37 3.80
N ASP A 273 7.32 -4.41 3.72
CA ASP A 273 7.33 -3.39 2.67
C ASP A 273 8.56 -2.50 2.85
N HIS A 274 9.52 -2.85 2.13
CA HIS A 274 10.87 -2.35 2.11
C HIS A 274 10.91 -0.91 1.65
N GLY A 275 11.24 -0.04 2.57
CA GLY A 275 11.47 1.37 2.28
C GLY A 275 10.19 2.22 2.16
N ILE A 276 8.99 1.64 2.27
CA ILE A 276 7.76 2.45 2.36
C ILE A 276 7.39 2.62 3.82
N ILE A 277 7.92 3.65 4.42
CA ILE A 277 7.45 4.11 5.72
C ILE A 277 5.97 4.50 5.58
N CYS A 278 5.15 4.02 6.52
CA CYS A 278 3.72 4.34 6.58
C CYS A 278 3.48 5.83 6.29
N MET A 279 2.50 6.14 5.42
CA MET A 279 2.20 7.53 5.07
C MET A 279 2.01 8.43 6.30
N GLY A 280 1.42 7.90 7.38
CA GLY A 280 1.26 8.64 8.63
C GLY A 280 2.57 9.10 9.27
N LYS A 281 3.69 8.46 8.95
CA LYS A 281 5.03 8.74 9.50
C LYS A 281 5.96 9.43 8.50
N ASN A 282 5.73 9.24 7.21
CA ASN A 282 6.52 9.87 6.15
C ASN A 282 6.14 11.35 6.04
N THR A 283 7.14 12.24 6.10
CA THR A 283 6.93 13.69 6.07
C THR A 283 6.58 14.21 4.66
N HIS A 284 6.82 13.40 3.61
CA HIS A 284 6.60 13.74 2.20
C HIS A 284 5.37 13.03 1.60
N THR A 285 4.48 12.49 2.45
CA THR A 285 3.27 11.79 1.99
C THR A 285 2.03 12.36 2.64
N PHE A 286 1.05 12.81 1.86
CA PHE A 286 -0.17 13.47 2.34
C PHE A 286 -1.40 12.88 1.68
N GLY A 287 -2.51 12.81 2.44
CA GLY A 287 -3.85 12.71 1.88
C GLY A 287 -4.39 14.11 1.62
N ILE A 288 -4.99 14.35 0.45
CA ILE A 288 -5.61 15.64 0.10
C ILE A 288 -6.99 15.33 -0.49
N ASP A 289 -8.04 15.99 0.00
CA ASP A 289 -9.37 15.84 -0.56
C ASP A 289 -9.73 16.97 -1.53
N GLY A 290 -10.88 16.85 -2.17
CA GLY A 290 -11.39 17.80 -3.16
C GLY A 290 -11.59 19.23 -2.65
N LYS A 291 -11.70 19.42 -1.33
CA LYS A 291 -11.76 20.75 -0.68
C LYS A 291 -10.37 21.29 -0.33
N GLY A 292 -9.34 20.49 -0.53
CA GLY A 292 -7.98 20.84 -0.15
C GLY A 292 -7.68 20.66 1.33
N VAL A 293 -8.47 19.85 2.04
CA VAL A 293 -8.15 19.43 3.41
C VAL A 293 -7.02 18.41 3.34
N VAL A 294 -6.03 18.59 4.19
CA VAL A 294 -4.83 17.75 4.22
C VAL A 294 -4.86 16.82 5.43
N TYR A 295 -4.68 15.54 5.15
CA TYR A 295 -4.71 14.45 6.13
C TYR A 295 -3.33 13.84 6.31
N ARG A 296 -2.98 13.53 7.55
CA ARG A 296 -1.77 12.77 7.87
C ARG A 296 -1.86 11.32 7.41
N CYS A 297 -3.04 10.74 7.48
CA CYS A 297 -3.32 9.35 7.14
C CYS A 297 -4.67 9.24 6.44
N ASN A 298 -4.71 8.57 5.29
CA ASN A 298 -5.95 8.33 4.55
C ASN A 298 -6.88 7.30 5.20
N GLY A 299 -6.37 6.50 6.13
CA GLY A 299 -7.18 5.57 6.94
C GLY A 299 -7.83 6.24 8.16
N ASP A 300 -7.55 7.53 8.39
CA ASP A 300 -8.07 8.30 9.50
C ASP A 300 -8.38 9.73 9.07
N PHE A 301 -9.62 9.98 8.73
CA PHE A 301 -10.08 11.32 8.30
C PHE A 301 -10.22 12.33 9.44
N ASN A 302 -9.97 11.91 10.68
CA ASN A 302 -9.80 12.83 11.80
C ASN A 302 -8.36 13.34 11.92
N SER A 303 -7.43 12.76 11.17
CA SER A 303 -6.01 13.14 11.16
C SER A 303 -5.70 14.38 10.31
N VAL A 304 -6.59 15.37 10.35
CA VAL A 304 -6.41 16.65 9.64
C VAL A 304 -5.17 17.37 10.19
N ILE A 305 -4.30 17.82 9.28
CA ILE A 305 -3.07 18.57 9.61
C ILE A 305 -3.04 19.97 8.97
N GLY A 306 -4.08 20.35 8.27
CA GLY A 306 -4.22 21.66 7.65
C GLY A 306 -5.04 21.65 6.36
N THR A 307 -4.85 22.68 5.59
CA THR A 307 -5.41 22.81 4.24
C THR A 307 -4.30 23.17 3.26
N ILE A 308 -4.48 22.91 1.98
CA ILE A 308 -3.51 23.24 0.91
C ILE A 308 -3.21 24.76 0.79
N SER A 309 -3.96 25.60 1.49
CA SER A 309 -3.77 27.07 1.50
C SER A 309 -3.02 27.55 2.74
N SER A 310 -2.69 26.68 3.66
CA SER A 310 -1.92 26.96 4.88
C SER A 310 -0.54 26.31 4.79
N ASP A 311 0.38 26.79 5.60
CA ASP A 311 1.63 26.08 5.81
C ASP A 311 1.35 24.70 6.36
N ILE A 312 1.73 23.67 5.60
CA ILE A 312 1.52 22.28 5.98
C ILE A 312 2.81 21.80 6.62
N GLU A 313 2.80 21.70 7.93
CA GLU A 313 3.84 20.96 8.66
C GLU A 313 3.35 19.58 9.05
N LYS A 314 4.07 18.58 8.61
CA LYS A 314 3.91 17.23 9.07
C LYS A 314 5.06 16.89 10.01
N PRO A 315 4.87 17.02 11.31
CA PRO A 315 5.92 16.78 12.28
C PRO A 315 6.42 15.34 12.15
N PHE A 316 7.73 15.18 12.28
CA PHE A 316 8.36 13.88 12.30
C PHE A 316 7.82 13.03 13.45
N SER A 317 7.45 11.79 13.17
CA SER A 317 6.92 10.89 14.19
C SER A 317 8.07 10.25 14.96
N GLN A 318 8.27 10.66 16.20
CA GLN A 318 9.28 10.06 17.07
C GLN A 318 8.95 8.60 17.39
N ILE A 319 9.98 7.77 17.38
CA ILE A 319 9.90 6.38 17.82
C ILE A 319 9.86 6.35 19.36
N LYS A 320 8.85 5.67 19.91
CA LYS A 320 8.73 5.51 21.38
C LYS A 320 9.98 4.81 21.94
N SER A 321 10.46 5.20 23.12
CA SER A 321 11.66 4.63 23.74
C SER A 321 11.63 3.11 23.86
N LYS A 322 10.48 2.52 24.19
CA LYS A 322 10.29 1.05 24.22
C LYS A 322 10.47 0.37 22.87
N CYS A 323 10.26 1.09 21.77
CA CYS A 323 10.42 0.57 20.42
C CYS A 323 11.87 0.65 19.97
N ALA A 324 12.68 1.54 20.53
CA ALA A 324 14.08 1.68 20.15
C ALA A 324 14.90 0.39 20.39
N GLN A 325 14.48 -0.44 21.34
CA GLN A 325 15.12 -1.73 21.65
C GLN A 325 14.37 -2.93 21.08
N CYS A 326 13.34 -2.71 20.26
CA CYS A 326 12.54 -3.79 19.72
C CYS A 326 13.17 -4.40 18.48
N LYS A 327 13.40 -5.73 18.47
CA LYS A 327 13.93 -6.48 17.31
C LYS A 327 13.11 -6.32 16.03
N TYR A 328 11.82 -5.89 16.13
CA TYR A 328 10.93 -5.65 14.99
C TYR A 328 10.87 -4.18 14.57
N LEU A 329 11.67 -3.31 15.18
CA LEU A 329 11.69 -1.89 14.79
C LEU A 329 11.96 -1.68 13.29
N PRO A 330 12.88 -2.44 12.63
CA PRO A 330 13.17 -2.30 11.19
C PRO A 330 11.97 -2.57 10.28
N ILE A 331 10.96 -3.27 10.79
CA ILE A 331 9.77 -3.68 10.05
C ILE A 331 8.57 -2.83 10.48
N CYS A 332 8.41 -2.65 11.80
CA CYS A 332 7.25 -2.02 12.43
C CYS A 332 7.35 -0.49 12.48
N PHE A 333 8.59 0.04 12.55
CA PHE A 333 8.86 1.48 12.73
C PHE A 333 8.05 2.13 13.89
N GLY A 334 7.82 1.37 14.97
CA GLY A 334 7.10 1.86 16.16
C GLY A 334 5.57 1.82 16.08
N GLY A 335 5.00 1.06 15.13
CA GLY A 335 3.57 0.78 15.05
C GLY A 335 2.73 1.85 14.33
N CYS A 336 1.44 1.64 14.29
CA CYS A 336 0.46 2.57 13.70
C CYS A 336 0.25 3.77 14.62
N LEU A 337 0.29 4.98 14.07
CA LEU A 337 0.00 6.21 14.82
C LEU A 337 -1.47 6.30 15.24
N TYR A 338 -2.36 5.82 14.38
CA TYR A 338 -3.80 5.84 14.61
C TYR A 338 -4.27 4.80 15.63
N LYS A 339 -3.79 3.55 15.48
CA LYS A 339 -4.23 2.44 16.34
C LYS A 339 -3.55 2.44 17.73
N HIS A 340 -2.45 3.18 17.90
CA HIS A 340 -1.67 3.32 19.14
C HIS A 340 -1.26 2.00 19.81
N ARG A 341 -1.28 0.87 19.08
CA ARG A 341 -0.99 -0.44 19.65
C ARG A 341 0.35 -1.00 19.17
N CYS A 342 0.87 -1.92 19.97
CA CYS A 342 2.09 -2.65 19.66
C CYS A 342 1.72 -3.95 18.91
N GLU A 343 2.39 -4.18 17.78
CA GLU A 343 2.20 -5.39 16.94
C GLU A 343 3.29 -6.45 17.22
N TYR A 344 3.97 -6.40 18.38
CA TYR A 344 5.08 -7.31 18.69
C TYR A 344 4.67 -8.79 18.53
N ASN A 345 3.59 -9.21 19.17
CA ASN A 345 3.15 -10.61 19.14
C ASN A 345 2.77 -11.07 17.72
N TYR A 346 2.21 -10.17 16.92
CA TYR A 346 1.95 -10.46 15.52
C TYR A 346 3.25 -10.72 14.75
N PHE A 347 4.23 -9.83 14.86
CA PHE A 347 5.50 -9.98 14.17
C PHE A 347 6.33 -11.16 14.69
N ASP A 348 6.25 -11.47 15.98
CA ASP A 348 6.95 -12.61 16.59
C ASP A 348 6.50 -13.96 16.03
N LYS A 349 5.27 -14.04 15.56
CA LYS A 349 4.72 -15.23 14.90
C LYS A 349 4.87 -15.16 13.38
N VAL A 350 4.55 -14.03 12.76
CA VAL A 350 4.47 -13.95 11.30
C VAL A 350 5.83 -13.92 10.62
N VAL A 351 6.82 -13.23 11.20
CA VAL A 351 8.15 -13.09 10.59
C VAL A 351 8.86 -14.45 10.42
N PRO A 352 9.02 -15.27 11.45
CA PRO A 352 9.65 -16.59 11.29
C PRO A 352 8.87 -17.50 10.32
N GLY A 353 7.54 -17.39 10.33
CA GLY A 353 6.69 -18.17 9.42
C GLY A 353 6.91 -17.82 7.96
N LEU A 354 6.92 -16.53 7.63
CA LEU A 354 7.19 -16.05 6.26
C LEU A 354 8.60 -16.42 5.79
N VAL A 355 9.59 -16.25 6.65
CA VAL A 355 10.96 -16.68 6.36
C VAL A 355 10.97 -18.15 5.96
N LYS A 356 10.33 -19.02 6.75
CA LYS A 356 10.26 -20.46 6.46
C LYS A 356 9.54 -20.77 5.14
N ILE A 357 8.47 -20.04 4.82
CA ILE A 357 7.71 -20.22 3.57
C ILE A 357 8.58 -19.86 2.35
N TYR A 358 9.26 -18.73 2.41
CA TYR A 358 10.00 -18.21 1.25
C TYR A 358 11.41 -18.82 1.10
N THR A 359 12.04 -19.31 2.17
CA THR A 359 13.34 -19.99 2.07
C THR A 359 13.25 -21.43 1.58
N ARG A 360 12.11 -22.11 1.75
CA ARG A 360 11.89 -23.45 1.17
C ARG A 360 11.85 -23.48 -0.35
N ARG A 361 11.77 -22.34 -1.02
CA ARG A 361 11.74 -22.20 -2.47
C ARG A 361 13.14 -22.06 -3.13
N THR A 362 14.18 -21.92 -2.35
CA THR A 362 15.55 -21.72 -2.84
C THR A 362 16.41 -22.98 -2.81
N VAL A 363 15.81 -24.15 -2.58
CA VAL A 363 16.47 -25.45 -2.64
C VAL A 363 15.91 -26.28 -3.80
#